data_cdb036e8e18de259a3d150f4065de10e
#
_entry.id   cdb036e8e18de259a3d150f4065de10e
#
_cell.length_a   1.000
_cell.length_b   1.000
_cell.length_c   1.000
_cell.angle_alpha   90.00
_cell.angle_beta   90.00
_cell.angle_gamma   90.00
#
_symmetry.space_group_name_H-M   'P 1'
#
loop_
_entity.id
_entity.type
_entity.pdbx_description
1 polymer ?
#
loop_
_entity_poly.entity_id
_entity_poly.type
_entity_poly.pdbx_seq_one_letter_code
_entity_poly.pdbx_strand_id
1 'polypeptide(L)' 'METSYREQFIRFGLKVQYYRKLRGLTQEAFAEKIGKSWSFVAKIESPTRVFGVSMETMFRIAEVLAIPVSKLFED' A
#
# COMPACT_ATOMS: atom_id res chain seq x y z
N MET A 1 8.51 -11.02 -8.37
CA MET A 1 8.31 -11.95 -7.23
C MET A 1 7.34 -13.05 -7.64
N GLU A 2 7.76 -14.29 -7.50
CA GLU A 2 6.86 -15.42 -7.72
C GLU A 2 6.18 -15.80 -6.40
N THR A 3 4.86 -15.97 -6.46
CA THR A 3 4.09 -16.34 -5.27
C THR A 3 2.75 -16.94 -5.68
N SER A 4 2.25 -17.88 -4.88
CA SER A 4 0.90 -18.40 -5.03
C SER A 4 -0.14 -17.46 -4.41
N TYR A 5 0.31 -16.36 -3.79
CA TYR A 5 -0.57 -15.38 -3.12
C TYR A 5 -0.70 -14.08 -3.89
N ARG A 6 -0.55 -14.16 -5.22
CA ARG A 6 -0.60 -12.98 -6.10
C ARG A 6 -1.83 -12.11 -5.83
N GLU A 7 -3.00 -12.72 -5.74
CA GLU A 7 -4.24 -11.98 -5.55
C GLU A 7 -4.21 -11.18 -4.24
N GLN A 8 -3.70 -11.78 -3.18
CA GLN A 8 -3.64 -11.13 -1.87
C GLN A 8 -2.71 -9.91 -1.90
N PHE A 9 -1.57 -10.01 -2.59
CA PHE A 9 -0.66 -8.86 -2.73
C PHE A 9 -1.31 -7.73 -3.54
N ILE A 10 -1.99 -8.08 -4.62
CA ILE A 10 -2.67 -7.09 -5.46
C ILE A 10 -3.78 -6.39 -4.66
N ARG A 11 -4.58 -7.16 -3.94
CA ARG A 11 -5.68 -6.61 -3.13
C ARG A 11 -5.15 -5.68 -2.04
N PHE A 12 -4.06 -6.05 -1.38
CA PHE A 12 -3.42 -5.19 -0.39
C PHE A 12 -3.06 -3.83 -1.03
N GLY A 13 -2.42 -3.86 -2.18
CA GLY A 13 -2.03 -2.63 -2.88
C GLY A 13 -3.22 -1.77 -3.27
N LEU A 14 -4.31 -2.39 -3.72
CA LEU A 14 -5.53 -1.67 -4.07
C LEU A 14 -6.21 -1.06 -2.85
N LYS A 15 -6.13 -1.71 -1.70
CA LYS A 15 -6.62 -1.14 -0.44
C LYS A 15 -5.79 0.06 -0.02
N VAL A 16 -4.47 -0.02 -0.18
CA VAL A 16 -3.59 1.13 0.08
C VAL A 16 -4.02 2.31 -0.79
N GLN A 17 -4.24 2.07 -2.08
CA GLN A 17 -4.68 3.11 -3.00
C GLN A 17 -6.02 3.70 -2.57
N TYR A 18 -6.98 2.87 -2.22
CA TYR A 18 -8.31 3.30 -1.79
C TYR A 18 -8.22 4.26 -0.61
N TYR A 19 -7.50 3.86 0.45
CA TYR A 19 -7.40 4.69 1.65
C TYR A 19 -6.55 5.93 1.42
N ARG A 20 -5.52 5.83 0.57
CA ARG A 20 -4.71 6.98 0.19
C ARG A 20 -5.58 8.05 -0.45
N LYS A 21 -6.40 7.67 -1.41
CA LYS A 21 -7.31 8.59 -2.10
C LYS A 21 -8.35 9.14 -1.15
N LEU A 22 -8.85 8.31 -0.25
CA LEU A 22 -9.81 8.72 0.75
C LEU A 22 -9.24 9.83 1.65
N ARG A 23 -7.94 9.79 1.93
CA ARG A 23 -7.26 10.83 2.71
C ARG A 23 -6.85 12.03 1.86
N GLY A 24 -7.13 12.03 0.57
CA GLY A 24 -6.79 13.13 -0.32
C GLY A 24 -5.30 13.24 -0.64
N LEU A 25 -4.55 12.16 -0.49
CA LEU A 25 -3.10 12.16 -0.73
C LEU A 25 -2.77 11.71 -2.14
N THR A 26 -1.85 12.44 -2.81
CA THR A 26 -1.26 11.96 -4.06
C THR A 26 -0.27 10.84 -3.73
N GLN A 27 0.13 10.07 -4.75
CA GLN A 27 1.17 9.06 -4.56
C GLN A 27 2.48 9.68 -4.06
N GLU A 28 2.86 10.84 -4.59
CA GLU A 28 4.06 11.55 -4.16
C GLU A 28 3.98 11.98 -2.69
N ALA A 29 2.89 12.59 -2.30
CA ALA A 29 2.71 13.06 -0.93
C ALA A 29 2.71 11.87 0.05
N PHE A 30 2.04 10.79 -0.34
CA PHE A 30 2.00 9.58 0.49
C PHE A 30 3.38 8.94 0.60
N ALA A 31 4.12 8.86 -0.51
CA ALA A 31 5.48 8.33 -0.51
C ALA A 31 6.37 9.09 0.48
N GLU A 32 6.29 10.41 0.45
CA GLU A 32 7.05 11.25 1.39
C GLU A 32 6.70 10.93 2.83
N LYS A 33 5.41 10.79 3.13
CA LYS A 33 4.95 10.52 4.50
C LYS A 33 5.40 9.15 5.02
N ILE A 34 5.51 8.15 4.15
CA ILE A 34 5.97 6.82 4.57
C ILE A 34 7.49 6.64 4.41
N GLY A 35 8.19 7.69 3.97
CA GLY A 35 9.65 7.65 3.82
C GLY A 35 10.13 6.80 2.66
N LYS A 36 9.36 6.73 1.59
CA LYS A 36 9.67 5.92 0.41
C LYS A 36 9.62 6.78 -0.84
N SER A 37 10.07 6.20 -1.97
CA SER A 37 10.01 6.89 -3.26
C SER A 37 8.62 6.79 -3.87
N TRP A 38 8.33 7.67 -4.81
CA TRP A 38 7.10 7.60 -5.60
C TRP A 38 7.00 6.25 -6.32
N SER A 39 8.10 5.80 -6.91
CA SER A 39 8.18 4.50 -7.59
C SER A 39 7.75 3.35 -6.66
N PHE A 40 8.13 3.42 -5.39
CA PHE A 40 7.73 2.43 -4.39
C PHE A 40 6.21 2.38 -4.24
N VAL A 41 5.58 3.54 -4.11
CA VAL A 41 4.11 3.62 -3.97
C VAL A 41 3.42 3.15 -5.24
N ALA A 42 3.92 3.55 -6.41
CA ALA A 42 3.36 3.11 -7.68
C ALA A 42 3.40 1.59 -7.82
N LYS A 43 4.47 0.95 -7.35
CA LYS A 43 4.60 -0.51 -7.38
C LYS A 43 3.61 -1.19 -6.44
N ILE A 44 3.42 -0.65 -5.23
CA ILE A 44 2.44 -1.18 -4.28
C ILE A 44 1.04 -1.17 -4.90
N GLU A 45 0.69 -0.06 -5.53
CA GLU A 45 -0.67 0.17 -6.03
C GLU A 45 -0.93 -0.41 -7.41
N SER A 46 0.06 -1.03 -8.03
CA SER A 46 -0.10 -1.59 -9.36
C SER A 46 -1.09 -2.76 -9.35
N PRO A 47 -2.10 -2.77 -10.23
CA PRO A 47 -3.05 -3.89 -10.29
C PRO A 47 -2.48 -5.11 -11.00
N THR A 48 -1.28 -5.01 -11.58
CA THR A 48 -0.68 -6.09 -12.38
C THR A 48 0.64 -6.58 -11.83
N ARG A 49 1.19 -5.90 -10.84
CA ARG A 49 2.52 -6.23 -10.29
C ARG A 49 2.39 -6.69 -8.84
N VAL A 50 3.01 -7.83 -8.53
CA VAL A 50 3.14 -8.29 -7.15
C VAL A 50 4.33 -7.58 -6.52
N PHE A 51 4.08 -6.87 -5.41
CA PHE A 51 5.12 -6.14 -4.72
C PHE A 51 4.89 -6.23 -3.22
N GLY A 52 5.85 -6.81 -2.50
CA GLY A 52 5.74 -6.98 -1.07
C GLY A 52 6.42 -5.84 -0.31
N VAL A 53 5.93 -5.58 0.89
CA VAL A 53 6.51 -4.58 1.78
C VAL A 53 6.91 -5.25 3.09
N SER A 54 7.84 -4.64 3.83
CA SER A 54 8.18 -5.10 5.16
C SER A 54 7.02 -4.85 6.12
N MET A 55 6.99 -5.57 7.23
CA MET A 55 5.99 -5.33 8.26
C MET A 55 6.07 -3.91 8.80
N GLU A 56 7.30 -3.40 8.98
CA GLU A 56 7.48 -2.02 9.46
C GLU A 56 6.85 -1.01 8.50
N THR A 57 7.07 -1.19 7.21
CA THR A 57 6.46 -0.32 6.21
C THR A 57 4.95 -0.45 6.23
N MET A 58 4.42 -1.66 6.40
CA MET A 58 2.99 -1.91 6.50
C MET A 58 2.38 -1.14 7.67
N PHE A 59 3.02 -1.19 8.84
CA PHE A 59 2.54 -0.44 10.01
C PHE A 59 2.58 1.07 9.77
N ARG A 60 3.63 1.56 9.12
CA ARG A 60 3.74 2.98 8.79
C ARG A 60 2.67 3.42 7.80
N ILE A 61 2.38 2.59 6.80
CA ILE A 61 1.30 2.84 5.84
C ILE A 61 -0.02 3.00 6.59
N ALA A 62 -0.34 2.06 7.47
CA ALA A 62 -1.60 2.11 8.23
C ALA A 62 -1.66 3.36 9.13
N GLU A 63 -0.54 3.73 9.75
CA GLU A 63 -0.47 4.91 10.59
C GLU A 63 -0.74 6.19 9.79
N VAL A 64 -0.08 6.33 8.64
CA VAL A 64 -0.27 7.51 7.77
C VAL A 64 -1.70 7.58 7.25
N LEU A 65 -2.30 6.43 6.94
CA LEU A 65 -3.66 6.36 6.46
C LEU A 65 -4.70 6.47 7.58
N ALA A 66 -4.25 6.45 8.84
CA ALA A 66 -5.09 6.54 10.04
C ALA A 66 -6.14 5.43 10.09
N ILE A 67 -5.70 4.21 9.80
CA ILE A 67 -6.55 3.02 9.85
C ILE A 67 -5.82 1.89 10.61
N PRO A 68 -6.55 0.95 11.21
CA PRO A 68 -5.89 -0.26 11.72
C PRO A 68 -5.37 -1.08 10.55
N VAL A 69 -4.27 -1.82 10.78
CA VAL A 69 -3.64 -2.65 9.74
C VAL A 69 -4.64 -3.62 9.12
N SER A 70 -5.57 -4.14 9.94
CA SER A 70 -6.58 -5.10 9.46
C SER A 70 -7.41 -4.57 8.29
N LYS A 71 -7.60 -3.25 8.20
CA LYS A 71 -8.37 -2.66 7.10
C LYS A 71 -7.71 -2.87 5.74
N LEU A 72 -6.40 -3.07 5.71
CA LEU A 72 -5.67 -3.32 4.47
C LEU A 72 -5.88 -4.75 3.94
N PHE A 73 -6.48 -5.62 4.76
CA PHE A 73 -6.71 -7.02 4.42
C PHE A 73 -8.17 -7.44 4.40
N GLU A 74 -9.08 -6.50 4.63
CA GLU A 74 -10.52 -6.78 4.57
C GLU A 74 -11.01 -6.84 3.12
N ASP A 75 -12.04 -7.61 2.90
CA ASP A 75 -12.70 -7.71 1.59
C ASP A 75 -13.63 -6.54 1.28
#